data_2952dd9ddb58188975754fa97226833c
#
_entry.id   2952dd9ddb58188975754fa97226833c
#
_cell.length_a   1.000
_cell.length_b   1.000
_cell.length_c   1.000
_cell.angle_alpha   90.00
_cell.angle_beta   90.00
_cell.angle_gamma   90.00
#
_symmetry.space_group_name_H-M   'P 1'
#
loop_
_entity.id
_entity.type
_entity.pdbx_description
1 polymer ?
#
loop_
_entity_poly.entity_id
_entity_poly.type
_entity_poly.pdbx_seq_one_letter_code
_entity_poly.pdbx_strand_id
1 'polypeptide(L)'
;MVFRMTMNMKITKSLLQAGVLGLSLLATGVMAAVSASDAAKLGTTLTPMGAEKAGNAANTISAWSPMPKNAGAVDSKGFLANPYASEKPLFIITAANVEQYKDKLAPGQYAMFKRYPDSYRIPVYPTHRGATVPDSVFAAIKKNATTSKLVSGGSGLENFDTAIPFPIPASGVKVIWNHITRYRGGSVKRLVTQATPQANGSYSLVYFSDQFVFRDKLRDFDPKNPGNILFYFKQEVTAPARLAGGVLLVHETLDQSPNRARHGCTTPVSAGYDAHLRCRMTALVPLRMVCAPPITSTCTTARWIAMTGN
;
A
#
# COMPACT_ATOMS: atom_id res chain seq x y z
N MET A 1 -0.48 -81.14 -12.87
CA MET A 1 0.56 -80.94 -11.84
C MET A 1 0.78 -79.44 -11.74
N VAL A 2 0.10 -78.78 -10.79
CA VAL A 2 0.12 -77.31 -10.64
C VAL A 2 0.85 -76.98 -9.38
N PHE A 3 2.01 -76.37 -9.51
CA PHE A 3 2.83 -75.91 -8.38
C PHE A 3 2.32 -74.54 -7.93
N ARG A 4 1.72 -74.51 -6.76
CA ARG A 4 1.39 -73.27 -6.07
C ARG A 4 2.56 -72.82 -5.25
N MET A 5 3.17 -71.69 -5.64
CA MET A 5 4.23 -71.05 -4.87
C MET A 5 3.56 -69.91 -4.03
N THR A 6 3.44 -70.16 -2.74
CA THR A 6 3.01 -69.16 -1.74
C THR A 6 4.24 -68.40 -1.26
N MET A 7 4.37 -67.16 -1.69
CA MET A 7 5.41 -66.27 -1.21
C MET A 7 4.91 -65.50 0.02
N ASN A 8 5.50 -65.79 1.15
CA ASN A 8 5.27 -65.13 2.43
C ASN A 8 5.83 -63.68 2.36
N MET A 9 4.98 -62.73 2.33
CA MET A 9 5.33 -61.31 2.40
C MET A 9 5.17 -60.80 3.84
N LYS A 10 6.20 -61.03 4.66
CA LYS A 10 6.42 -60.29 5.91
C LYS A 10 7.32 -59.11 5.63
N ILE A 11 6.81 -58.04 5.11
CA ILE A 11 7.52 -56.76 5.01
C ILE A 11 6.85 -55.77 5.96
N THR A 12 7.33 -55.75 7.16
CA THR A 12 7.73 -54.61 8.01
C THR A 12 6.82 -53.38 7.96
N LYS A 13 5.90 -53.34 8.91
CA LYS A 13 5.14 -52.13 9.31
C LYS A 13 6.03 -51.02 9.88
N SER A 14 7.34 -51.25 10.04
CA SER A 14 8.27 -50.29 10.66
C SER A 14 8.80 -49.23 9.72
N LEU A 15 8.73 -49.40 8.39
CA LEU A 15 9.20 -48.40 7.41
C LEU A 15 8.15 -47.39 7.02
N LEU A 16 6.86 -47.66 7.28
CA LEU A 16 5.79 -46.67 6.99
C LEU A 16 5.62 -45.64 8.11
N GLN A 17 6.06 -45.92 9.33
CA GLN A 17 5.94 -44.97 10.45
C GLN A 17 7.08 -43.94 10.49
N ALA A 18 8.24 -44.23 9.90
CA ALA A 18 9.35 -43.29 9.81
C ALA A 18 9.17 -42.23 8.68
N GLY A 19 8.38 -42.55 7.64
CA GLY A 19 8.09 -41.66 6.53
C GLY A 19 7.05 -40.57 6.84
N VAL A 20 6.14 -40.81 7.79
CA VAL A 20 5.07 -39.87 8.16
C VAL A 20 5.54 -38.84 9.20
N LEU A 21 6.53 -39.18 10.05
CA LEU A 21 7.09 -38.19 11.00
C LEU A 21 8.08 -37.20 10.32
N GLY A 22 8.64 -37.53 9.17
CA GLY A 22 9.59 -36.66 8.45
C GLY A 22 8.93 -35.56 7.62
N LEU A 23 7.65 -35.72 7.23
CA LEU A 23 6.94 -34.73 6.37
C LEU A 23 6.17 -33.66 7.15
N SER A 24 6.00 -33.84 8.46
CA SER A 24 5.26 -32.89 9.30
C SER A 24 6.09 -31.71 9.85
N LEU A 25 7.40 -31.69 9.60
CA LEU A 25 8.31 -30.62 10.09
C LEU A 25 8.60 -29.50 9.07
N LEU A 26 8.05 -29.57 7.86
CA LEU A 26 8.32 -28.57 6.79
C LEU A 26 7.17 -27.57 6.57
N ALA A 27 6.07 -27.65 7.31
CA ALA A 27 4.88 -26.83 7.05
C ALA A 27 4.68 -25.64 8.01
N THR A 28 5.63 -25.35 8.94
CA THR A 28 5.46 -24.27 9.92
C THR A 28 6.27 -23.00 9.64
N GLY A 29 6.80 -22.84 8.41
CA GLY A 29 7.74 -21.74 8.07
C GLY A 29 7.14 -20.40 7.65
N VAL A 30 5.80 -20.23 7.53
CA VAL A 30 5.25 -19.09 6.77
C VAL A 30 4.67 -17.95 7.62
N MET A 31 4.52 -18.11 8.94
CA MET A 31 3.77 -17.14 9.76
C MET A 31 4.57 -16.44 10.86
N ALA A 32 5.86 -16.67 10.95
CA ALA A 32 6.65 -16.14 12.07
C ALA A 32 6.90 -14.64 11.92
N ALA A 33 6.71 -13.90 13.01
CA ALA A 33 7.32 -12.60 13.24
C ALA A 33 8.85 -12.71 13.08
N VAL A 34 9.53 -11.61 12.77
CA VAL A 34 11.00 -11.65 12.66
C VAL A 34 11.64 -11.92 14.02
N SER A 35 12.87 -12.47 14.02
CA SER A 35 13.61 -12.71 15.24
C SER A 35 13.94 -11.41 15.96
N ALA A 36 14.20 -11.48 17.27
CA ALA A 36 14.64 -10.32 18.05
C ALA A 36 15.96 -9.74 17.51
N SER A 37 16.88 -10.61 17.00
CA SER A 37 18.14 -10.20 16.39
C SER A 37 17.94 -9.46 15.08
N ASP A 38 16.95 -9.85 14.26
CA ASP A 38 16.60 -9.11 13.04
C ASP A 38 15.93 -7.78 13.36
N ALA A 39 15.01 -7.76 14.32
CA ALA A 39 14.38 -6.51 14.79
C ALA A 39 15.39 -5.51 15.37
N ALA A 40 16.50 -5.97 15.96
CA ALA A 40 17.58 -5.12 16.46
C ALA A 40 18.33 -4.37 15.34
N LYS A 41 18.22 -4.82 14.08
CA LYS A 41 18.80 -4.13 12.91
C LYS A 41 18.07 -2.81 12.59
N LEU A 42 16.83 -2.65 13.03
CA LEU A 42 16.05 -1.43 12.82
C LEU A 42 16.67 -0.24 13.57
N GLY A 43 17.02 0.81 12.83
CA GLY A 43 17.71 2.01 13.33
C GLY A 43 19.25 1.89 13.34
N THR A 44 19.80 0.68 13.10
CA THR A 44 21.27 0.46 13.03
C THR A 44 21.71 0.27 11.58
N THR A 45 21.70 -0.94 11.06
CA THR A 45 22.02 -1.25 9.65
C THR A 45 20.84 -1.02 8.72
N LEU A 46 19.61 -1.19 9.22
CA LEU A 46 18.38 -0.78 8.55
C LEU A 46 17.91 0.58 9.06
N THR A 47 17.15 1.29 8.22
CA THR A 47 16.40 2.46 8.67
C THR A 47 15.39 2.04 9.74
N PRO A 48 14.87 2.97 10.57
CA PRO A 48 13.80 2.63 11.52
C PRO A 48 12.54 2.01 10.87
N MET A 49 12.35 2.21 9.55
CA MET A 49 11.24 1.66 8.79
C MET A 49 11.59 0.38 8.00
N GLY A 50 12.81 -0.15 8.15
CA GLY A 50 13.23 -1.44 7.60
C GLY A 50 13.91 -1.41 6.23
N ALA A 51 14.12 -0.25 5.63
CA ALA A 51 14.90 -0.14 4.41
C ALA A 51 16.41 -0.23 4.70
N GLU A 52 17.20 -0.61 3.71
CA GLU A 52 18.67 -0.53 3.77
C GLU A 52 19.10 0.92 4.08
N LYS A 53 19.95 1.12 5.08
CA LYS A 53 20.40 2.47 5.49
C LYS A 53 21.52 2.99 4.58
N ALA A 54 22.42 2.13 4.16
CA ALA A 54 23.52 2.48 3.26
C ALA A 54 23.03 2.89 1.87
N GLY A 55 23.82 3.71 1.18
CA GLY A 55 23.67 3.93 -0.25
C GLY A 55 24.14 2.73 -1.05
N ASN A 56 23.86 2.70 -2.36
CA ASN A 56 24.36 1.67 -3.24
C ASN A 56 25.80 1.95 -3.70
N ALA A 57 26.52 0.89 -4.10
CA ALA A 57 27.92 0.99 -4.54
C ALA A 57 28.12 1.90 -5.77
N ALA A 58 27.10 2.05 -6.61
CA ALA A 58 27.14 2.92 -7.79
C ALA A 58 26.89 4.41 -7.49
N ASN A 59 26.68 4.79 -6.24
CA ASN A 59 26.34 6.15 -5.80
C ASN A 59 25.09 6.77 -6.49
N THR A 60 24.24 5.93 -7.10
CA THR A 60 22.97 6.38 -7.72
C THR A 60 21.83 6.46 -6.72
N ILE A 61 21.98 5.79 -5.57
CA ILE A 61 21.06 5.84 -4.44
C ILE A 61 21.86 6.27 -3.21
N SER A 62 21.53 7.44 -2.66
CA SER A 62 22.19 7.97 -1.46
C SER A 62 21.90 7.15 -0.20
N ALA A 63 22.77 7.23 0.81
CA ALA A 63 22.46 6.72 2.14
C ALA A 63 21.24 7.43 2.71
N TRP A 64 20.48 6.72 3.55
CA TRP A 64 19.37 7.32 4.29
C TRP A 64 19.89 8.37 5.28
N SER A 65 19.25 9.55 5.30
CA SER A 65 19.45 10.59 6.30
C SER A 65 18.07 11.15 6.71
N PRO A 66 17.90 11.55 7.96
CA PRO A 66 16.63 12.16 8.38
C PRO A 66 16.25 13.35 7.51
N MET A 67 14.93 13.58 7.36
CA MET A 67 14.42 14.77 6.68
C MET A 67 14.98 16.06 7.33
N PRO A 68 15.14 17.14 6.57
CA PRO A 68 15.46 18.45 7.15
C PRO A 68 14.47 18.84 8.24
N LYS A 69 14.95 19.63 9.24
CA LYS A 69 14.12 20.03 10.39
C LYS A 69 12.86 20.82 10.02
N ASN A 70 12.87 21.49 8.86
CA ASN A 70 11.72 22.23 8.33
C ASN A 70 10.77 21.34 7.51
N ALA A 71 11.04 20.06 7.38
CA ALA A 71 10.12 19.12 6.73
C ALA A 71 8.80 19.06 7.53
N GLY A 72 7.67 19.26 6.85
CA GLY A 72 6.37 19.34 7.49
C GLY A 72 5.95 20.77 7.89
N ALA A 73 6.81 21.78 7.71
CA ALA A 73 6.38 23.18 7.81
C ALA A 73 5.28 23.48 6.78
N VAL A 74 4.36 24.37 7.16
CA VAL A 74 3.29 24.84 6.27
C VAL A 74 3.55 26.28 5.86
N ASP A 75 3.20 26.62 4.63
CA ASP A 75 3.26 27.99 4.13
C ASP A 75 2.08 28.84 4.65
N SER A 76 2.05 30.13 4.29
CA SER A 76 0.99 31.06 4.69
C SER A 76 -0.41 30.69 4.17
N LYS A 77 -0.50 29.78 3.19
CA LYS A 77 -1.75 29.27 2.61
C LYS A 77 -2.15 27.92 3.24
N GLY A 78 -1.36 27.37 4.18
CA GLY A 78 -1.62 26.09 4.82
C GLY A 78 -1.16 24.87 4.04
N PHE A 79 -0.35 25.02 2.97
CA PHE A 79 0.23 23.92 2.22
C PHE A 79 1.59 23.51 2.79
N LEU A 80 1.92 22.21 2.66
CA LEU A 80 3.24 21.73 3.04
C LEU A 80 4.32 22.42 2.19
N ALA A 81 5.28 23.05 2.85
CA ALA A 81 6.42 23.65 2.19
C ALA A 81 7.35 22.58 1.61
N ASN A 82 7.90 22.83 0.43
CA ASN A 82 8.93 21.95 -0.13
C ASN A 82 10.27 22.20 0.60
N PRO A 83 10.82 21.24 1.36
CA PRO A 83 12.08 21.41 2.07
C PRO A 83 13.29 21.54 1.15
N TYR A 84 13.16 21.21 -0.12
CA TYR A 84 14.18 21.24 -1.18
C TYR A 84 13.89 22.29 -2.26
N ALA A 85 13.14 23.34 -1.94
CA ALA A 85 12.70 24.34 -2.91
C ALA A 85 13.87 25.08 -3.62
N SER A 86 15.04 25.15 -2.98
CA SER A 86 16.25 25.79 -3.55
C SER A 86 17.05 24.88 -4.49
N GLU A 87 16.72 23.59 -4.57
CA GLU A 87 17.46 22.66 -5.41
C GLU A 87 17.17 22.86 -6.88
N LYS A 88 18.23 22.76 -7.69
CA LYS A 88 18.14 22.75 -9.14
C LYS A 88 18.25 21.32 -9.66
N PRO A 89 17.61 20.99 -10.79
CA PRO A 89 17.80 19.71 -11.41
C PRO A 89 19.27 19.51 -11.83
N LEU A 90 19.79 18.30 -11.67
CA LEU A 90 21.11 17.91 -12.14
C LEU A 90 21.19 17.96 -13.67
N PHE A 91 20.12 17.54 -14.34
CA PHE A 91 19.91 17.61 -15.78
C PHE A 91 18.43 17.46 -16.11
N ILE A 92 18.08 17.71 -17.37
CA ILE A 92 16.71 17.58 -17.85
C ILE A 92 16.71 16.62 -19.04
N ILE A 93 15.87 15.56 -18.97
CA ILE A 93 15.64 14.69 -20.11
C ILE A 93 14.56 15.33 -20.99
N THR A 94 14.84 15.41 -22.28
CA THR A 94 13.98 15.97 -23.33
C THR A 94 13.94 14.99 -24.51
N ALA A 95 13.10 15.23 -25.51
CA ALA A 95 13.09 14.43 -26.74
C ALA A 95 14.48 14.40 -27.44
N ALA A 96 15.28 15.47 -27.32
CA ALA A 96 16.58 15.56 -27.96
C ALA A 96 17.66 14.64 -27.36
N ASN A 97 17.54 14.28 -26.06
CA ASN A 97 18.56 13.48 -25.37
C ASN A 97 17.99 12.17 -24.75
N VAL A 98 16.73 11.87 -24.96
CA VAL A 98 16.03 10.73 -24.33
C VAL A 98 16.68 9.37 -24.66
N GLU A 99 17.29 9.21 -25.82
CA GLU A 99 17.93 7.94 -26.23
C GLU A 99 19.07 7.56 -25.27
N GLN A 100 19.78 8.53 -24.68
CA GLN A 100 20.85 8.30 -23.69
C GLN A 100 20.34 7.72 -22.37
N TYR A 101 19.03 7.83 -22.11
CA TYR A 101 18.39 7.43 -20.86
C TYR A 101 17.35 6.33 -21.04
N LYS A 102 17.23 5.77 -22.26
CA LYS A 102 16.18 4.80 -22.62
C LYS A 102 16.11 3.62 -21.64
N ASP A 103 17.25 3.07 -21.27
CA ASP A 103 17.34 1.92 -20.37
C ASP A 103 16.97 2.24 -18.90
N LYS A 104 16.84 3.53 -18.58
CA LYS A 104 16.47 4.04 -17.25
C LYS A 104 15.02 4.52 -17.18
N LEU A 105 14.30 4.48 -18.30
CA LEU A 105 12.93 4.95 -18.42
C LEU A 105 11.95 3.78 -18.57
N ALA A 106 10.79 3.90 -17.94
CA ALA A 106 9.69 2.99 -18.25
C ALA A 106 9.23 3.19 -19.70
N PRO A 107 8.74 2.12 -20.39
CA PRO A 107 8.29 2.22 -21.78
C PRO A 107 7.26 3.34 -22.02
N GLY A 108 6.35 3.58 -21.06
CA GLY A 108 5.36 4.65 -21.14
C GLY A 108 5.99 6.05 -21.06
N GLN A 109 7.01 6.25 -20.22
CA GLN A 109 7.73 7.51 -20.14
C GLN A 109 8.47 7.80 -21.46
N TYR A 110 9.14 6.80 -22.02
CA TYR A 110 9.80 6.93 -23.30
C TYR A 110 8.82 7.26 -24.44
N ALA A 111 7.64 6.60 -24.47
CA ALA A 111 6.58 6.91 -25.45
C ALA A 111 6.06 8.36 -25.33
N MET A 112 6.03 8.93 -24.12
CA MET A 112 5.62 10.33 -23.91
C MET A 112 6.55 11.32 -24.62
N PHE A 113 7.87 11.10 -24.64
CA PHE A 113 8.80 11.94 -25.39
C PHE A 113 8.55 11.91 -26.91
N LYS A 114 8.16 10.74 -27.43
CA LYS A 114 7.79 10.63 -28.86
C LYS A 114 6.46 11.31 -29.17
N ARG A 115 5.50 11.21 -28.25
CA ARG A 115 4.16 11.78 -28.42
C ARG A 115 4.13 13.29 -28.25
N TYR A 116 4.96 13.83 -27.36
CA TYR A 116 4.98 15.24 -26.95
C TYR A 116 6.41 15.80 -26.93
N PRO A 117 7.12 15.82 -28.09
CA PRO A 117 8.55 16.13 -28.13
C PRO A 117 8.88 17.56 -27.65
N ASP A 118 7.97 18.51 -27.88
CA ASP A 118 8.21 19.92 -27.59
C ASP A 118 7.88 20.30 -26.13
N SER A 119 7.01 19.54 -25.46
CA SER A 119 6.49 19.92 -24.15
C SER A 119 6.86 18.94 -23.03
N TYR A 120 7.01 17.64 -23.33
CA TYR A 120 7.32 16.66 -22.31
C TYR A 120 8.81 16.67 -21.96
N ARG A 121 9.08 16.80 -20.65
CA ARG A 121 10.45 16.81 -20.10
C ARG A 121 10.44 16.23 -18.70
N ILE A 122 11.54 15.62 -18.31
CA ILE A 122 11.75 15.07 -16.96
C ILE A 122 12.98 15.76 -16.35
N PRO A 123 12.81 16.73 -15.44
CA PRO A 123 13.91 17.24 -14.64
C PRO A 123 14.35 16.19 -13.62
N VAL A 124 15.63 15.88 -13.55
CA VAL A 124 16.22 14.92 -12.64
C VAL A 124 16.92 15.65 -11.51
N TYR A 125 16.49 15.41 -10.30
CA TYR A 125 17.04 16.01 -9.08
C TYR A 125 17.91 15.02 -8.30
N PRO A 126 18.71 15.48 -7.33
CA PRO A 126 19.36 14.59 -6.37
C PRO A 126 18.36 13.71 -5.67
N THR A 127 18.73 12.44 -5.42
CA THR A 127 17.86 11.51 -4.71
C THR A 127 17.97 11.74 -3.22
N HIS A 128 16.85 12.07 -2.56
CA HIS A 128 16.74 12.17 -1.12
C HIS A 128 16.06 10.92 -0.55
N ARG A 129 16.67 10.35 0.48
CA ARG A 129 16.16 9.19 1.22
C ARG A 129 15.94 9.58 2.67
N GLY A 130 15.05 10.53 2.89
CA GLY A 130 14.82 11.15 4.18
C GLY A 130 13.46 10.82 4.81
N ALA A 131 12.72 9.81 4.29
CA ALA A 131 11.42 9.45 4.87
C ALA A 131 11.53 9.26 6.38
N THR A 132 10.74 10.02 7.12
CA THR A 132 10.74 10.01 8.59
C THR A 132 9.31 10.07 9.12
N VAL A 133 9.12 9.63 10.35
CA VAL A 133 7.86 9.66 11.08
C VAL A 133 8.18 10.05 12.54
N PRO A 134 7.20 10.46 13.36
CA PRO A 134 7.42 10.73 14.77
C PRO A 134 8.04 9.55 15.52
N ASP A 135 8.84 9.81 16.56
CA ASP A 135 9.53 8.78 17.35
C ASP A 135 8.59 7.75 17.96
N SER A 136 7.40 8.16 18.37
CA SER A 136 6.36 7.23 18.84
C SER A 136 5.91 6.23 17.76
N VAL A 137 5.90 6.64 16.50
CA VAL A 137 5.59 5.77 15.36
C VAL A 137 6.76 4.84 15.05
N PHE A 138 8.00 5.31 15.16
CA PHE A 138 9.17 4.42 15.06
C PHE A 138 9.17 3.35 16.14
N ALA A 139 8.83 3.70 17.39
CA ALA A 139 8.68 2.74 18.47
C ALA A 139 7.62 1.68 18.19
N ALA A 140 6.47 2.09 17.63
CA ALA A 140 5.41 1.19 17.21
C ALA A 140 5.87 0.25 16.09
N ILE A 141 6.58 0.75 15.06
CA ILE A 141 7.14 -0.06 13.97
C ILE A 141 8.11 -1.11 14.51
N LYS A 142 8.98 -0.73 15.45
CA LYS A 142 9.93 -1.66 16.08
C LYS A 142 9.22 -2.76 16.87
N LYS A 143 8.17 -2.43 17.61
CA LYS A 143 7.29 -3.40 18.29
C LYS A 143 6.60 -4.31 17.30
N ASN A 144 5.98 -3.75 16.26
CA ASN A 144 5.28 -4.50 15.21
C ASN A 144 6.15 -5.58 14.56
N ALA A 145 7.46 -5.32 14.37
CA ALA A 145 8.40 -6.27 13.78
C ALA A 145 8.33 -7.67 14.40
N THR A 146 8.14 -7.72 15.74
CA THR A 146 8.10 -8.97 16.50
C THR A 146 6.69 -9.41 16.91
N THR A 147 5.68 -8.53 16.80
CA THR A 147 4.32 -8.83 17.29
C THR A 147 3.30 -9.03 16.19
N SER A 148 3.41 -8.27 15.08
CA SER A 148 2.41 -8.30 14.01
C SER A 148 2.39 -9.61 13.26
N LYS A 149 1.18 -10.11 12.97
CA LYS A 149 0.97 -11.37 12.26
C LYS A 149 -0.06 -11.20 11.16
N LEU A 150 0.11 -11.94 10.07
CA LEU A 150 -0.94 -12.14 9.08
C LEU A 150 -1.93 -13.17 9.61
N VAL A 151 -3.21 -12.90 9.39
CA VAL A 151 -4.30 -13.83 9.69
C VAL A 151 -5.16 -14.04 8.44
N SER A 152 -6.06 -15.01 8.50
CA SER A 152 -7.07 -15.26 7.45
C SER A 152 -6.44 -15.43 6.06
N GLY A 153 -5.33 -16.20 5.97
CA GLY A 153 -4.63 -16.42 4.70
C GLY A 153 -3.99 -15.16 4.11
N GLY A 154 -3.67 -14.16 4.94
CA GLY A 154 -3.10 -12.88 4.52
C GLY A 154 -4.12 -11.77 4.33
N SER A 155 -5.41 -12.04 4.55
CA SER A 155 -6.48 -11.03 4.40
C SER A 155 -6.67 -10.15 5.63
N GLY A 156 -5.86 -10.32 6.68
CA GLY A 156 -5.96 -9.53 7.90
C GLY A 156 -4.66 -9.47 8.69
N LEU A 157 -4.67 -8.63 9.73
CA LEU A 157 -3.57 -8.40 10.65
C LEU A 157 -4.00 -8.61 12.09
N GLU A 158 -3.10 -9.18 12.90
CA GLU A 158 -3.19 -9.24 14.36
C GLU A 158 -1.98 -8.57 15.01
N ASN A 159 -2.17 -8.15 16.26
CA ASN A 159 -1.14 -7.53 17.10
C ASN A 159 -0.42 -6.37 16.39
N PHE A 160 -1.20 -5.56 15.69
CA PHE A 160 -0.78 -4.40 14.94
C PHE A 160 -1.29 -3.13 15.61
N ASP A 161 -0.39 -2.19 15.90
CA ASP A 161 -0.77 -0.90 16.47
C ASP A 161 -1.01 0.14 15.37
N THR A 162 0.04 0.63 14.73
CA THR A 162 -0.02 1.67 13.69
C THR A 162 1.17 1.56 12.73
N ALA A 163 1.09 2.22 11.61
CA ALA A 163 2.13 2.37 10.59
C ALA A 163 2.52 1.04 9.91
N ILE A 164 3.80 0.70 9.86
CA ILE A 164 4.35 -0.45 9.15
C ILE A 164 4.28 -1.71 10.03
N PRO A 165 3.46 -2.72 9.70
CA PRO A 165 3.37 -3.95 10.48
C PRO A 165 4.58 -4.88 10.29
N PHE A 166 5.22 -4.88 9.12
CA PHE A 166 6.29 -5.80 8.76
C PHE A 166 7.51 -5.05 8.21
N PRO A 167 8.28 -4.33 9.04
CA PRO A 167 9.43 -3.55 8.54
C PRO A 167 10.50 -4.41 7.87
N ILE A 168 10.53 -5.72 8.15
CA ILE A 168 11.39 -6.72 7.49
C ILE A 168 10.46 -7.77 6.86
N PRO A 169 9.85 -7.47 5.70
CA PRO A 169 8.85 -8.35 5.10
C PRO A 169 9.48 -9.56 4.43
N ALA A 170 8.97 -10.76 4.71
CA ALA A 170 9.40 -12.01 4.09
C ALA A 170 8.50 -12.45 2.90
N SER A 171 7.48 -11.67 2.54
CA SER A 171 6.56 -12.01 1.45
C SER A 171 5.91 -10.75 0.84
N GLY A 172 5.45 -10.86 -0.41
CA GLY A 172 4.77 -9.76 -1.10
C GLY A 172 3.51 -9.28 -0.39
N VAL A 173 2.75 -10.17 0.24
CA VAL A 173 1.56 -9.80 1.02
C VAL A 173 1.94 -8.89 2.19
N LYS A 174 3.06 -9.15 2.89
CA LYS A 174 3.56 -8.29 3.97
C LYS A 174 3.96 -6.90 3.44
N VAL A 175 4.56 -6.82 2.26
CA VAL A 175 4.89 -5.54 1.60
C VAL A 175 3.63 -4.75 1.28
N ILE A 176 2.58 -5.42 0.78
CA ILE A 176 1.30 -4.77 0.49
C ILE A 176 0.64 -4.23 1.76
N TRP A 177 0.66 -4.99 2.85
CA TRP A 177 0.15 -4.49 4.13
C TRP A 177 0.95 -3.27 4.63
N ASN A 178 2.27 -3.26 4.49
CA ASN A 178 3.08 -2.07 4.81
C ASN A 178 2.65 -0.84 4.00
N HIS A 179 2.29 -1.02 2.72
CA HIS A 179 1.79 0.06 1.88
C HIS A 179 0.42 0.56 2.33
N ILE A 180 -0.51 -0.36 2.64
CA ILE A 180 -1.88 -0.01 3.06
C ILE A 180 -1.86 0.79 4.36
N THR A 181 -1.10 0.32 5.35
CA THR A 181 -1.09 0.84 6.72
C THR A 181 -0.05 1.93 6.97
N ARG A 182 0.76 2.31 5.99
CA ARG A 182 1.82 3.31 6.15
C ARG A 182 1.33 4.58 6.84
N TYR A 183 2.17 5.18 7.65
CA TYR A 183 1.85 6.43 8.34
C TYR A 183 1.53 7.56 7.37
N ARG A 184 0.44 8.27 7.61
CA ARG A 184 -0.06 9.39 6.80
C ARG A 184 -0.42 10.62 7.63
N GLY A 185 0.15 10.75 8.85
CA GLY A 185 -0.15 11.84 9.75
C GLY A 185 -1.31 11.56 10.73
N GLY A 186 -1.91 10.38 10.69
CA GLY A 186 -3.03 9.99 11.57
C GLY A 186 -4.38 10.44 11.03
N SER A 187 -4.84 11.65 11.38
CA SER A 187 -6.06 12.26 10.82
C SER A 187 -5.68 13.30 9.79
N VAL A 188 -6.26 13.22 8.61
CA VAL A 188 -5.94 14.12 7.47
C VAL A 188 -7.21 14.67 6.85
N LYS A 189 -7.23 15.98 6.62
CA LYS A 189 -8.18 16.64 5.71
C LYS A 189 -7.39 17.24 4.55
N ARG A 190 -7.84 17.02 3.32
CA ARG A 190 -7.16 17.52 2.13
C ARG A 190 -8.16 17.96 1.07
N LEU A 191 -7.76 18.93 0.25
CA LEU A 191 -8.45 19.30 -0.98
C LEU A 191 -7.70 18.63 -2.14
N VAL A 192 -8.46 17.97 -3.01
CA VAL A 192 -7.91 17.21 -4.14
C VAL A 192 -8.59 17.67 -5.41
N THR A 193 -7.83 17.85 -6.47
CA THR A 193 -8.34 18.12 -7.81
C THR A 193 -7.96 16.97 -8.74
N GLN A 194 -8.95 16.41 -9.40
CA GLN A 194 -8.75 15.44 -10.46
C GLN A 194 -8.89 16.13 -11.80
N ALA A 195 -7.87 16.02 -12.65
CA ALA A 195 -7.90 16.44 -14.03
C ALA A 195 -8.03 15.22 -14.95
N THR A 196 -9.05 15.18 -15.80
CA THR A 196 -9.26 14.11 -16.77
C THR A 196 -8.99 14.65 -18.17
N PRO A 197 -7.83 14.32 -18.78
CA PRO A 197 -7.47 14.79 -20.12
C PRO A 197 -8.34 14.14 -21.18
N GLN A 198 -8.64 14.89 -22.24
CA GLN A 198 -9.37 14.48 -23.42
C GLN A 198 -8.42 14.35 -24.63
N ALA A 199 -8.82 13.60 -25.63
CA ALA A 199 -8.02 13.38 -26.85
C ALA A 199 -7.74 14.69 -27.63
N ASN A 200 -8.61 15.68 -27.50
CA ASN A 200 -8.47 16.99 -28.15
C ASN A 200 -7.57 17.99 -27.38
N GLY A 201 -6.94 17.54 -26.28
CA GLY A 201 -6.09 18.38 -25.44
C GLY A 201 -6.83 19.17 -24.35
N SER A 202 -8.17 19.16 -24.34
CA SER A 202 -8.94 19.74 -23.24
C SER A 202 -8.89 18.86 -21.99
N TYR A 203 -9.34 19.34 -20.84
CA TYR A 203 -9.47 18.55 -19.61
C TYR A 203 -10.66 19.02 -18.78
N SER A 204 -11.22 18.06 -18.03
CA SER A 204 -12.26 18.33 -17.06
C SER A 204 -11.70 18.26 -15.63
N LEU A 205 -12.11 19.18 -14.77
CA LEU A 205 -11.71 19.20 -13.37
C LEU A 205 -12.85 18.77 -12.47
N VAL A 206 -12.53 17.93 -11.48
CA VAL A 206 -13.41 17.57 -10.37
C VAL A 206 -12.67 17.85 -9.07
N TYR A 207 -13.33 18.54 -8.15
CA TYR A 207 -12.76 18.93 -6.87
C TYR A 207 -13.38 18.12 -5.74
N PHE A 208 -12.53 17.69 -4.80
CA PHE A 208 -12.92 16.87 -3.67
C PHE A 208 -12.42 17.48 -2.36
N SER A 209 -13.21 17.29 -1.31
CA SER A 209 -12.80 17.42 0.08
C SER A 209 -12.72 16.01 0.68
N ASP A 210 -11.50 15.57 0.99
CA ASP A 210 -11.22 14.27 1.58
C ASP A 210 -10.98 14.40 3.09
N GLN A 211 -11.48 13.45 3.85
CA GLN A 211 -11.16 13.24 5.25
C GLN A 211 -10.76 11.79 5.46
N PHE A 212 -9.68 11.56 6.19
CA PHE A 212 -9.14 10.24 6.45
C PHE A 212 -8.69 10.15 7.91
N VAL A 213 -9.03 9.06 8.59
CA VAL A 213 -8.61 8.82 9.96
C VAL A 213 -8.33 7.34 10.20
N PHE A 214 -7.16 7.01 10.74
CA PHE A 214 -6.86 5.68 11.25
C PHE A 214 -7.53 5.45 12.59
N ARG A 215 -7.82 4.16 12.90
CA ARG A 215 -8.54 3.76 14.12
C ARG A 215 -7.91 4.32 15.40
N ASP A 216 -6.57 4.30 15.51
CA ASP A 216 -5.79 4.73 16.67
C ASP A 216 -5.87 6.25 16.92
N LYS A 217 -6.51 7.01 16.03
CA LYS A 217 -6.76 8.45 16.14
C LYS A 217 -8.23 8.80 16.35
N LEU A 218 -9.09 7.80 16.47
CA LEU A 218 -10.49 8.02 16.83
C LEU A 218 -10.58 8.42 18.31
N ARG A 219 -11.55 9.27 18.63
CA ARG A 219 -11.75 9.78 20.01
C ARG A 219 -12.09 8.66 21.01
N ASP A 220 -12.82 7.66 20.53
CA ASP A 220 -13.35 6.53 21.28
C ASP A 220 -12.54 5.23 21.07
N PHE A 221 -11.31 5.35 20.54
CA PHE A 221 -10.45 4.19 20.33
C PHE A 221 -10.00 3.59 21.66
N ASP A 222 -10.36 2.32 21.88
CA ASP A 222 -9.89 1.53 23.00
C ASP A 222 -8.80 0.52 22.53
N PRO A 223 -7.53 0.70 22.94
CA PRO A 223 -6.47 -0.24 22.56
C PRO A 223 -6.65 -1.65 23.11
N LYS A 224 -7.45 -1.83 24.18
CA LYS A 224 -7.77 -3.16 24.74
C LYS A 224 -8.85 -3.88 23.95
N ASN A 225 -9.71 -3.10 23.25
CA ASN A 225 -10.77 -3.63 22.38
C ASN A 225 -10.80 -2.86 21.07
N PRO A 226 -9.75 -3.00 20.22
CA PRO A 226 -9.54 -2.13 19.05
C PRO A 226 -10.56 -2.33 17.93
N GLY A 227 -11.42 -3.34 18.00
CA GLY A 227 -12.38 -3.66 16.93
C GLY A 227 -11.72 -4.08 15.62
N ASN A 228 -12.53 -4.19 14.57
CA ASN A 228 -12.07 -4.61 13.22
C ASN A 228 -12.01 -3.45 12.21
N ILE A 229 -11.99 -2.20 12.64
CA ILE A 229 -11.82 -1.06 11.72
C ILE A 229 -10.32 -0.76 11.59
N LEU A 230 -9.87 -0.56 10.36
CA LEU A 230 -8.52 -0.08 10.05
C LEU A 230 -8.52 1.44 9.92
N PHE A 231 -9.42 1.98 9.09
CA PHE A 231 -9.60 3.43 8.92
C PHE A 231 -11.00 3.78 8.43
N TYR A 232 -11.35 5.04 8.59
CA TYR A 232 -12.48 5.69 7.93
C TYR A 232 -11.98 6.65 6.86
N PHE A 233 -12.67 6.71 5.73
CA PHE A 233 -12.41 7.66 4.67
C PHE A 233 -13.73 8.25 4.18
N LYS A 234 -13.81 9.57 4.10
CA LYS A 234 -14.90 10.31 3.49
C LYS A 234 -14.35 11.16 2.35
N GLN A 235 -14.96 11.07 1.19
CA GLN A 235 -14.70 11.95 0.05
C GLN A 235 -15.99 12.62 -0.36
N GLU A 236 -15.96 13.93 -0.49
CA GLU A 236 -17.09 14.76 -0.93
C GLU A 236 -16.71 15.49 -2.20
N VAL A 237 -17.56 15.42 -3.23
CA VAL A 237 -17.39 16.20 -4.45
C VAL A 237 -17.89 17.61 -4.18
N THR A 238 -16.99 18.60 -4.33
CA THR A 238 -17.30 20.01 -4.06
C THR A 238 -17.55 20.82 -5.33
N ALA A 239 -17.01 20.38 -6.46
CA ALA A 239 -17.24 21.00 -7.78
C ALA A 239 -16.92 20.00 -8.91
N PRO A 240 -17.47 20.19 -10.11
CA PRO A 240 -18.39 21.22 -10.56
C PRO A 240 -19.81 21.01 -10.00
N ALA A 241 -20.65 22.04 -10.07
CA ALA A 241 -22.01 22.03 -9.50
C ALA A 241 -22.85 20.80 -9.88
N ARG A 242 -22.73 20.30 -11.11
CA ARG A 242 -23.47 19.10 -11.59
C ARG A 242 -23.07 17.79 -10.88
N LEU A 243 -21.93 17.76 -10.19
CA LEU A 243 -21.41 16.60 -9.45
C LEU A 243 -21.34 16.86 -7.94
N ALA A 244 -21.42 18.11 -7.53
CA ALA A 244 -21.28 18.51 -6.13
C ALA A 244 -22.35 17.86 -5.24
N GLY A 245 -21.98 17.54 -4.00
CA GLY A 245 -22.83 16.87 -3.02
C GLY A 245 -22.77 15.33 -3.06
N GLY A 246 -22.09 14.74 -4.05
CA GLY A 246 -21.79 13.30 -4.01
C GLY A 246 -20.81 12.99 -2.89
N VAL A 247 -21.12 12.02 -2.02
CA VAL A 247 -20.28 11.60 -0.90
C VAL A 247 -20.00 10.11 -0.98
N LEU A 248 -18.72 9.76 -0.90
CA LEU A 248 -18.25 8.40 -0.67
C LEU A 248 -17.82 8.26 0.79
N LEU A 249 -18.32 7.24 1.48
CA LEU A 249 -17.89 6.87 2.82
C LEU A 249 -17.32 5.43 2.78
N VAL A 250 -16.13 5.23 3.33
CA VAL A 250 -15.47 3.94 3.43
C VAL A 250 -15.16 3.62 4.88
N HIS A 251 -15.59 2.46 5.33
CA HIS A 251 -15.19 1.83 6.58
C HIS A 251 -14.30 0.63 6.22
N GLU A 252 -13.00 0.84 6.21
CA GLU A 252 -12.04 -0.24 5.90
C GLU A 252 -11.81 -1.12 7.12
N THR A 253 -11.72 -2.44 6.91
CA THR A 253 -11.55 -3.41 7.99
C THR A 253 -10.12 -3.94 8.05
N LEU A 254 -9.67 -4.25 9.28
CA LEU A 254 -8.36 -4.83 9.52
C LEU A 254 -8.29 -6.29 9.12
N ASP A 255 -9.31 -7.07 9.45
CA ASP A 255 -9.51 -8.43 8.94
C ASP A 255 -10.73 -8.45 8.02
N GLN A 256 -10.50 -8.76 6.74
CA GLN A 256 -11.50 -8.73 5.68
C GLN A 256 -12.28 -10.06 5.56
N SER A 257 -11.88 -11.11 6.30
CA SER A 257 -12.50 -12.44 6.19
C SER A 257 -13.88 -12.50 6.81
N PRO A 258 -14.12 -12.05 8.07
CA PRO A 258 -15.43 -12.08 8.70
C PRO A 258 -16.33 -10.94 8.24
N ASN A 259 -15.77 -9.75 8.03
CA ASN A 259 -16.50 -8.55 7.69
C ASN A 259 -15.74 -7.74 6.65
N ARG A 260 -16.24 -7.73 5.43
CA ARG A 260 -15.66 -6.92 4.34
C ARG A 260 -15.85 -5.42 4.61
N ALA A 261 -14.96 -4.61 4.05
CA ALA A 261 -15.11 -3.16 4.04
C ALA A 261 -16.52 -2.73 3.61
N ARG A 262 -17.08 -1.76 4.30
CA ARG A 262 -18.39 -1.18 3.98
C ARG A 262 -18.18 0.12 3.24
N HIS A 263 -18.87 0.26 2.12
CA HIS A 263 -18.85 1.45 1.29
C HIS A 263 -20.27 1.98 1.14
N GLY A 264 -20.45 3.26 1.31
CA GLY A 264 -21.69 3.97 1.03
C GLY A 264 -21.42 5.12 0.07
N CYS A 265 -22.27 5.27 -0.93
CA CYS A 265 -22.27 6.44 -1.81
C CYS A 265 -23.62 7.15 -1.71
N THR A 266 -23.61 8.48 -1.70
CA THR A 266 -24.78 9.31 -1.90
C THR A 266 -24.64 10.07 -3.20
N THR A 267 -25.72 10.22 -3.95
CA THR A 267 -25.76 11.10 -5.12
C THR A 267 -26.65 12.30 -4.84
N PRO A 268 -26.41 13.48 -5.44
CA PRO A 268 -27.21 14.69 -5.21
C PRO A 268 -28.70 14.54 -5.53
N VAL A 269 -29.06 13.57 -6.36
CA VAL A 269 -30.44 13.39 -6.87
C VAL A 269 -31.29 12.49 -5.98
N SER A 270 -30.69 11.71 -5.09
CA SER A 270 -31.42 10.84 -4.17
C SER A 270 -31.18 11.28 -2.73
N ALA A 271 -32.15 11.94 -2.12
CA ALA A 271 -32.18 12.18 -0.67
C ALA A 271 -32.38 10.89 0.14
N GLY A 272 -32.12 9.73 -0.45
CA GLY A 272 -32.18 8.40 0.16
C GLY A 272 -30.79 7.79 0.26
N TYR A 273 -30.45 7.32 1.45
CA TYR A 273 -29.27 6.50 1.68
C TYR A 273 -29.44 5.18 0.92
N ASP A 274 -28.70 5.00 -0.18
CA ASP A 274 -28.59 3.69 -0.80
C ASP A 274 -27.44 2.91 -0.15
N ALA A 275 -27.73 2.33 1.03
CA ALA A 275 -26.80 1.53 1.82
C ALA A 275 -26.45 0.18 1.17
N HIS A 276 -26.92 -0.11 -0.04
CA HIS A 276 -26.82 -1.42 -0.69
C HIS A 276 -25.83 -1.51 -1.82
N LEU A 277 -25.15 -0.42 -2.20
CA LEU A 277 -24.00 -0.53 -3.12
C LEU A 277 -22.81 -1.17 -2.37
N ARG A 278 -22.83 -2.51 -2.29
CA ARG A 278 -21.67 -3.31 -1.92
C ARG A 278 -20.64 -3.23 -3.05
N CYS A 279 -19.96 -2.10 -3.17
CA CYS A 279 -18.73 -2.05 -3.94
C CYS A 279 -17.69 -2.94 -3.26
N ARG A 280 -17.43 -4.11 -3.82
CA ARG A 280 -16.25 -4.90 -3.49
C ARG A 280 -15.03 -4.13 -3.99
N MET A 281 -14.43 -3.29 -3.15
CA MET A 281 -13.06 -2.87 -3.37
C MET A 281 -12.14 -3.95 -2.83
N THR A 282 -11.52 -4.68 -3.71
CA THR A 282 -10.29 -5.38 -3.42
C THR A 282 -9.23 -4.29 -3.25
N ALA A 283 -8.71 -4.16 -2.03
CA ALA A 283 -7.78 -3.12 -1.63
C ALA A 283 -6.48 -3.23 -2.39
N LEU A 284 -6.34 -2.56 -3.54
CA LEU A 284 -5.04 -2.29 -4.16
C LEU A 284 -5.14 -1.29 -5.34
N VAL A 285 -6.14 -0.45 -5.36
CA VAL A 285 -6.11 0.66 -6.32
C VAL A 285 -5.73 1.91 -5.55
N PRO A 286 -4.61 2.59 -5.88
CA PRO A 286 -4.37 3.92 -5.37
C PRO A 286 -5.49 4.81 -5.88
N LEU A 287 -6.44 5.16 -5.00
CA LEU A 287 -7.43 6.22 -5.09
C LEU A 287 -7.75 6.73 -6.52
N ARG A 288 -8.28 5.87 -7.37
CA ARG A 288 -9.02 6.25 -8.55
C ARG A 288 -10.44 5.70 -8.41
N MET A 289 -11.23 6.32 -7.54
CA MET A 289 -12.68 6.20 -7.65
C MET A 289 -13.20 7.45 -8.32
N VAL A 290 -13.44 7.35 -9.59
CA VAL A 290 -14.42 8.16 -10.27
C VAL A 290 -15.73 7.40 -10.11
N CYS A 291 -16.65 7.91 -9.29
CA CYS A 291 -18.05 7.58 -9.47
C CYS A 291 -18.46 8.20 -10.81
N ALA A 292 -18.37 7.45 -11.89
CA ALA A 292 -19.03 7.83 -13.12
C ALA A 292 -20.54 7.85 -12.88
N PRO A 293 -21.29 8.81 -13.45
CA PRO A 293 -22.74 8.79 -13.36
C PRO A 293 -23.24 7.48 -13.97
N PRO A 294 -24.39 6.97 -13.54
CA PRO A 294 -24.89 5.67 -13.98
C PRO A 294 -25.30 5.73 -15.45
N ILE A 295 -24.39 5.33 -16.32
CA ILE A 295 -24.73 4.75 -17.59
C ILE A 295 -24.49 3.26 -17.38
N THR A 296 -25.56 2.52 -17.10
CA THR A 296 -25.67 1.06 -17.01
C THR A 296 -24.52 0.37 -16.28
N SER A 297 -24.81 0.02 -15.05
CA SER A 297 -24.00 -0.73 -14.11
C SER A 297 -23.46 -2.05 -14.64
N THR A 298 -22.16 -2.14 -14.82
CA THR A 298 -21.44 -3.36 -14.54
C THR A 298 -20.15 -2.99 -13.81
N CYS A 299 -20.23 -3.03 -12.49
CA CYS A 299 -19.06 -2.97 -11.65
C CYS A 299 -18.31 -4.31 -11.79
N THR A 300 -17.33 -4.36 -12.70
CA THR A 300 -16.52 -5.55 -12.92
C THR A 300 -15.59 -5.72 -11.73
N THR A 301 -15.90 -6.69 -10.90
CA THR A 301 -15.07 -7.13 -9.80
C THR A 301 -13.80 -7.79 -10.34
N ALA A 302 -12.67 -7.10 -10.27
CA ALA A 302 -11.38 -7.75 -10.43
C ALA A 302 -11.14 -8.69 -9.24
N ARG A 303 -11.20 -9.99 -9.49
CA ARG A 303 -10.81 -11.04 -8.55
C ARG A 303 -9.28 -11.04 -8.47
N TRP A 304 -8.73 -10.98 -7.27
CA TRP A 304 -7.33 -11.34 -7.04
C TRP A 304 -7.16 -12.82 -7.38
N ILE A 305 -6.44 -13.09 -8.45
CA ILE A 305 -5.83 -14.39 -8.67
C ILE A 305 -4.55 -14.34 -7.86
N ALA A 306 -4.45 -15.16 -6.82
CA ALA A 306 -3.19 -15.42 -6.16
C ALA A 306 -2.24 -15.98 -7.23
N MET A 307 -1.27 -15.18 -7.66
CA MET A 307 -0.16 -15.70 -8.43
C MET A 307 0.71 -16.49 -7.46
N THR A 308 0.47 -17.79 -7.40
CA THR A 308 1.47 -18.75 -6.95
C THR A 308 2.50 -18.84 -8.07
N GLY A 309 3.57 -18.05 -7.98
CA GLY A 309 4.74 -18.25 -8.80
C GLY A 309 5.43 -19.54 -8.36
N ASN A 310 5.60 -20.47 -9.28
CA ASN A 310 6.62 -21.51 -9.21
C ASN A 310 7.98 -20.88 -9.39
#